data_9de08e96c1e74e622288c167de29e016
#
_entry.id   9de08e96c1e74e622288c167de29e016
#
_cell.length_a   1.000
_cell.length_b   1.000
_cell.length_c   1.000
_cell.angle_alpha   90.00
_cell.angle_beta   90.00
_cell.angle_gamma   90.00
#
_symmetry.space_group_name_H-M   'P 1'
#
loop_
_entity.id
_entity.type
_entity.pdbx_description
1 polymer ?
#
loop_
_entity_poly.entity_id
_entity_poly.type
_entity_poly.pdbx_seq_one_letter_code
_entity_poly.pdbx_strand_id
1 'polypeptide(L)'
;MINNDQQVKCVLVDPPDQISDIAKSHGATKVTEMHEVYPPLGLAYIAGTLMENGIDVSLIEARTRGLSHNDVIKEIEKEGPQFVGITAITARINSALFLARRVKEISPDIKVILGGPHIHFEHETVINNDSVDFCVRGEGEITCLNLINCVTKGGDLTSINGITFKRGDDTVVNPDRPFVKDLDTFAFPARNLFHNPAYRGLWTEGQAFSPVLSTRGCPYRCAFCAAPRIWGRKHRRRSVENVLDELEQIYREFGVRYIRFLDDLLIVNKKWTIDLCRGMAERGLDDLTWACDGRVGLVSEELLKEMKKANCIVIFYGIEFGNQRILDLCQKGFSIEQVRETIDITSTVGISSYGYFMMGYPTETIETVEDTINLAKDLGLNYGLDSAGFSIVTPFPGTPL
;
A
#
# COMPACT_ATOMS: atom_id res chain seq x y z
N MET A 1 18.84 24.50 -16.34
CA MET A 1 18.81 23.48 -17.41
C MET A 1 19.72 22.34 -16.93
N ILE A 2 19.16 21.14 -16.78
CA ILE A 2 19.92 19.95 -16.40
C ILE A 2 20.84 19.63 -17.59
N ASN A 3 22.13 19.38 -17.33
CA ASN A 3 23.12 19.15 -18.38
C ASN A 3 22.77 17.86 -19.14
N ASN A 4 22.59 17.93 -20.45
CA ASN A 4 22.07 16.84 -21.30
C ASN A 4 22.92 15.57 -21.38
N ASP A 5 24.16 15.58 -20.83
CA ASP A 5 25.10 14.46 -20.88
C ASP A 5 25.16 13.69 -19.53
N GLN A 6 24.44 14.10 -18.52
CA GLN A 6 24.45 13.44 -17.19
C GLN A 6 23.24 12.55 -17.03
N GLN A 7 23.46 11.27 -16.70
CA GLN A 7 22.39 10.34 -16.37
C GLN A 7 21.49 10.93 -15.29
N VAL A 8 20.17 10.97 -15.53
CA VAL A 8 19.20 11.49 -14.57
C VAL A 8 19.11 10.55 -13.37
N LYS A 9 19.28 11.11 -12.16
CA LYS A 9 19.20 10.37 -10.92
C LYS A 9 18.03 10.81 -10.05
N CYS A 10 17.26 9.83 -9.57
CA CYS A 10 16.11 10.02 -8.70
C CYS A 10 16.28 9.21 -7.41
N VAL A 11 16.15 9.84 -6.25
CA VAL A 11 16.07 9.16 -4.96
C VAL A 11 14.63 9.10 -4.50
N LEU A 12 14.11 7.89 -4.27
CA LEU A 12 12.79 7.66 -3.71
C LEU A 12 12.89 7.41 -2.21
N VAL A 13 12.00 7.99 -1.41
CA VAL A 13 12.08 7.96 0.05
C VAL A 13 10.77 7.53 0.67
N ASP A 14 10.79 6.46 1.48
CA ASP A 14 9.78 6.18 2.50
C ASP A 14 10.22 6.86 3.80
N PRO A 15 9.55 7.95 4.24
CA PRO A 15 10.04 8.80 5.33
C PRO A 15 9.99 8.10 6.68
N PRO A 16 10.85 8.52 7.65
CA PRO A 16 10.79 8.02 9.03
C PRO A 16 9.43 8.26 9.68
N ASP A 17 9.05 7.42 10.63
CA ASP A 17 7.91 7.71 11.50
C ASP A 17 8.29 8.81 12.49
N GLN A 18 7.43 9.83 12.64
CA GLN A 18 7.62 10.90 13.65
C GLN A 18 7.71 10.34 15.08
N ILE A 19 7.02 9.24 15.34
CA ILE A 19 6.97 8.57 16.64
C ILE A 19 8.35 8.00 17.02
N SER A 20 9.17 7.58 16.06
CA SER A 20 10.50 7.01 16.36
C SER A 20 11.46 8.03 16.99
N ASP A 21 11.37 9.29 16.60
CA ASP A 21 12.23 10.35 17.14
C ASP A 21 11.74 10.82 18.52
N ILE A 22 10.43 10.89 18.72
CA ILE A 22 9.81 11.23 20.02
C ILE A 22 9.94 10.07 21.00
N ALA A 23 9.72 8.83 20.58
CA ALA A 23 9.85 7.65 21.43
C ALA A 23 11.27 7.40 21.88
N LYS A 24 12.26 7.59 21.00
CA LYS A 24 13.69 7.51 21.34
C LYS A 24 14.10 8.59 22.34
N SER A 25 13.58 9.81 22.21
CA SER A 25 13.84 10.91 23.15
C SER A 25 13.26 10.69 24.55
N HIS A 26 12.24 9.83 24.68
CA HIS A 26 11.56 9.48 25.93
C HIS A 26 11.86 8.05 26.42
N GLY A 27 12.84 7.37 25.85
CA GLY A 27 13.28 6.03 26.29
C GLY A 27 12.33 4.88 25.91
N ALA A 28 11.35 5.11 25.04
CA ALA A 28 10.43 4.08 24.57
C ALA A 28 11.04 3.30 23.39
N THR A 29 11.83 2.28 23.69
CA THR A 29 12.52 1.44 22.70
C THR A 29 11.66 0.33 22.08
N LYS A 30 10.40 0.15 22.48
CA LYS A 30 9.61 -1.05 22.16
C LYS A 30 8.34 -0.85 21.32
N VAL A 31 7.98 0.35 20.88
CA VAL A 31 6.73 0.56 20.11
C VAL A 31 6.85 0.04 18.66
N THR A 32 8.06 -0.09 18.14
CA THR A 32 8.31 -0.52 16.76
C THR A 32 8.33 -2.05 16.56
N GLU A 33 8.37 -2.84 17.61
CA GLU A 33 8.45 -4.30 17.50
C GLU A 33 7.10 -5.01 17.24
N MET A 34 5.98 -4.30 17.38
CA MET A 34 4.63 -4.89 17.28
C MET A 34 3.89 -4.63 15.96
N HIS A 35 4.47 -3.87 15.03
CA HIS A 35 3.83 -3.61 13.76
C HIS A 35 4.64 -4.21 12.61
N GLU A 36 3.97 -4.96 11.72
CA GLU A 36 4.56 -5.36 10.46
C GLU A 36 4.99 -4.11 9.69
N VAL A 37 6.26 -4.05 9.34
CA VAL A 37 6.78 -3.02 8.44
C VAL A 37 6.76 -3.58 7.04
N TYR A 38 5.89 -3.04 6.21
CA TYR A 38 5.81 -3.44 4.80
C TYR A 38 6.81 -2.67 3.96
N PRO A 39 7.43 -3.35 2.95
CA PRO A 39 8.18 -2.67 1.92
C PRO A 39 7.33 -1.58 1.25
N PRO A 40 7.91 -0.45 0.86
CA PRO A 40 7.17 0.61 0.16
C PRO A 40 6.90 0.23 -1.30
N LEU A 41 6.00 -0.74 -1.51
CA LEU A 41 5.72 -1.37 -2.80
C LEU A 41 5.35 -0.34 -3.89
N GLY A 42 4.59 0.71 -3.54
CA GLY A 42 4.27 1.79 -4.48
C GLY A 42 5.51 2.53 -5.00
N LEU A 43 6.50 2.78 -4.14
CA LEU A 43 7.78 3.37 -4.57
C LEU A 43 8.58 2.39 -5.43
N ALA A 44 8.52 1.09 -5.11
CA ALA A 44 9.22 0.07 -5.90
C ALA A 44 8.63 -0.10 -7.31
N TYR A 45 7.31 0.05 -7.51
CA TYR A 45 6.68 0.10 -8.85
C TYR A 45 7.14 1.34 -9.62
N ILE A 46 7.18 2.50 -8.98
CA ILE A 46 7.71 3.72 -9.60
C ILE A 46 9.18 3.51 -9.97
N ALA A 47 10.00 2.96 -9.07
CA ALA A 47 11.40 2.66 -9.31
C ALA A 47 11.58 1.74 -10.52
N GLY A 48 10.85 0.62 -10.59
CA GLY A 48 10.89 -0.30 -11.72
C GLY A 48 10.60 0.40 -13.04
N THR A 49 9.52 1.19 -13.10
CA THR A 49 9.16 1.96 -14.29
C THR A 49 10.25 2.97 -14.68
N LEU A 50 10.84 3.68 -13.73
CA LEU A 50 11.90 4.65 -14.00
C LEU A 50 13.18 3.96 -14.49
N MET A 51 13.59 2.86 -13.86
CA MET A 51 14.79 2.09 -14.22
C MET A 51 14.69 1.49 -15.63
N GLU A 52 13.54 0.90 -16.00
CA GLU A 52 13.30 0.41 -17.37
C GLU A 52 13.40 1.52 -18.44
N ASN A 53 13.22 2.78 -18.04
CA ASN A 53 13.34 3.94 -18.91
C ASN A 53 14.68 4.69 -18.76
N GLY A 54 15.71 4.04 -18.19
CA GLY A 54 17.08 4.55 -18.15
C GLY A 54 17.36 5.60 -17.09
N ILE A 55 16.48 5.81 -16.12
CA ILE A 55 16.69 6.69 -14.98
C ILE A 55 17.41 5.91 -13.88
N ASP A 56 18.48 6.48 -13.32
CA ASP A 56 19.17 5.91 -12.16
C ASP A 56 18.33 6.15 -10.90
N VAL A 57 17.98 5.08 -10.19
CA VAL A 57 17.06 5.15 -9.03
C VAL A 57 17.68 4.52 -7.81
N SER A 58 17.65 5.24 -6.70
CA SER A 58 17.92 4.72 -5.35
C SER A 58 16.65 4.79 -4.49
N LEU A 59 16.50 3.84 -3.56
CA LEU A 59 15.37 3.79 -2.63
C LEU A 59 15.86 3.84 -1.19
N ILE A 60 15.38 4.82 -0.42
CA ILE A 60 15.68 4.97 1.01
C ILE A 60 14.45 4.56 1.82
N GLU A 61 14.54 3.43 2.50
CA GLU A 61 13.50 2.87 3.35
C GLU A 61 13.76 3.22 4.81
N ALA A 62 13.47 4.47 5.18
CA ALA A 62 13.86 4.97 6.50
C ALA A 62 13.17 4.21 7.64
N ARG A 63 11.93 3.80 7.49
CA ARG A 63 11.20 3.03 8.51
C ARG A 63 11.83 1.67 8.77
N THR A 64 12.03 0.90 7.73
CA THR A 64 12.59 -0.46 7.83
C THR A 64 13.98 -0.47 8.41
N ARG A 65 14.79 0.53 8.00
CA ARG A 65 16.17 0.67 8.44
C ARG A 65 16.33 1.42 9.76
N GLY A 66 15.25 1.95 10.33
CA GLY A 66 15.28 2.74 11.56
C GLY A 66 16.08 4.03 11.43
N LEU A 67 16.13 4.64 10.24
CA LEU A 67 16.88 5.85 9.97
C LEU A 67 16.17 7.07 10.57
N SER A 68 16.95 7.99 11.10
CA SER A 68 16.50 9.33 11.44
C SER A 68 16.38 10.21 10.19
N HIS A 69 15.68 11.34 10.28
CA HIS A 69 15.64 12.33 9.20
C HIS A 69 17.05 12.78 8.78
N ASN A 70 17.96 12.96 9.73
CA ASN A 70 19.35 13.35 9.43
C ASN A 70 20.13 12.27 8.67
N ASP A 71 19.87 10.99 8.96
CA ASP A 71 20.49 9.90 8.22
C ASP A 71 19.98 9.84 6.78
N VAL A 72 18.67 10.04 6.57
CA VAL A 72 18.08 10.15 5.24
C VAL A 72 18.69 11.29 4.44
N ILE A 73 18.87 12.46 5.05
CA ILE A 73 19.48 13.63 4.39
C ILE A 73 20.94 13.35 3.99
N LYS A 74 21.74 12.71 4.84
CA LYS A 74 23.12 12.33 4.49
C LYS A 74 23.17 11.35 3.32
N GLU A 75 22.22 10.41 3.24
CA GLU A 75 22.14 9.49 2.11
C GLU A 75 21.76 10.23 0.82
N ILE A 76 20.80 11.15 0.86
CA ILE A 76 20.41 11.98 -0.29
C ILE A 76 21.59 12.84 -0.76
N GLU A 77 22.33 13.48 0.17
CA GLU A 77 23.51 14.27 -0.17
C GLU A 77 24.58 13.42 -0.88
N LYS A 78 24.84 12.22 -0.37
CA LYS A 78 25.81 11.28 -0.97
C LYS A 78 25.39 10.86 -2.38
N GLU A 79 24.11 10.64 -2.59
CA GLU A 79 23.56 10.23 -3.89
C GLU A 79 23.61 11.36 -4.93
N GLY A 80 23.50 12.62 -4.54
CA GLY A 80 23.52 13.79 -5.42
C GLY A 80 22.43 13.79 -6.51
N PRO A 81 21.15 13.55 -6.18
CA PRO A 81 20.10 13.40 -7.19
C PRO A 81 19.63 14.73 -7.77
N GLN A 82 19.06 14.70 -8.98
CA GLN A 82 18.29 15.80 -9.53
C GLN A 82 16.83 15.79 -9.02
N PHE A 83 16.31 14.61 -8.65
CA PHE A 83 14.94 14.44 -8.18
C PHE A 83 14.90 13.66 -6.88
N VAL A 84 14.07 14.12 -5.94
CA VAL A 84 13.74 13.38 -4.71
C VAL A 84 12.23 13.17 -4.66
N GLY A 85 11.79 11.92 -4.76
CA GLY A 85 10.39 11.52 -4.62
C GLY A 85 10.11 11.01 -3.21
N ILE A 86 9.14 11.60 -2.50
CA ILE A 86 8.80 11.22 -1.12
C ILE A 86 7.36 10.74 -1.07
N THR A 87 7.13 9.54 -0.55
CA THR A 87 5.76 9.05 -0.33
C THR A 87 5.17 9.61 0.96
N ALA A 88 3.86 9.92 0.95
CA ALA A 88 3.16 10.42 2.12
C ALA A 88 1.81 9.75 2.33
N ILE A 89 1.64 9.15 3.51
CA ILE A 89 0.33 8.84 4.11
C ILE A 89 -0.03 9.94 5.11
N THR A 90 -1.30 10.06 5.48
CA THR A 90 -1.78 11.12 6.37
C THR A 90 -1.03 11.16 7.70
N ALA A 91 -0.74 10.00 8.29
CA ALA A 91 0.00 9.92 9.54
C ALA A 91 1.46 10.41 9.46
N ARG A 92 2.04 10.51 8.25
CA ARG A 92 3.46 10.85 8.03
C ARG A 92 3.68 12.08 7.16
N ILE A 93 2.64 12.84 6.86
CA ILE A 93 2.77 14.04 6.00
C ILE A 93 3.78 15.06 6.56
N ASN A 94 3.78 15.27 7.87
CA ASN A 94 4.71 16.21 8.50
C ASN A 94 6.17 15.75 8.38
N SER A 95 6.44 14.44 8.46
CA SER A 95 7.76 13.87 8.22
C SER A 95 8.20 14.08 6.76
N ALA A 96 7.30 13.85 5.80
CA ALA A 96 7.57 14.08 4.38
C ALA A 96 7.87 15.56 4.08
N LEU A 97 7.08 16.49 4.64
CA LEU A 97 7.30 17.94 4.48
C LEU A 97 8.58 18.43 5.17
N PHE A 98 8.92 17.84 6.32
CA PHE A 98 10.20 18.12 6.98
C PHE A 98 11.38 17.70 6.09
N LEU A 99 11.35 16.50 5.51
CA LEU A 99 12.38 16.05 4.57
C LEU A 99 12.42 16.92 3.32
N ALA A 100 11.30 17.28 2.74
CA ALA A 100 11.23 18.18 1.59
C ALA A 100 12.00 19.48 1.84
N ARG A 101 11.77 20.12 3.00
CA ARG A 101 12.49 21.32 3.41
C ARG A 101 14.00 21.05 3.52
N ARG A 102 14.39 19.98 4.20
CA ARG A 102 15.81 19.62 4.38
C ARG A 102 16.51 19.33 3.05
N VAL A 103 15.81 18.73 2.08
CA VAL A 103 16.33 18.53 0.72
C VAL A 103 16.61 19.86 0.02
N LYS A 104 15.72 20.84 0.17
CA LYS A 104 15.95 22.19 -0.39
C LYS A 104 17.11 22.94 0.27
N GLU A 105 17.43 22.62 1.52
CA GLU A 105 18.63 23.13 2.22
C GLU A 105 19.93 22.54 1.64
N ILE A 106 19.91 21.29 1.09
CA ILE A 106 21.07 20.72 0.37
C ILE A 106 21.30 21.49 -0.93
N SER A 107 20.27 21.60 -1.75
CA SER A 107 20.27 22.37 -2.99
C SER A 107 18.85 22.77 -3.40
N PRO A 108 18.60 24.06 -3.68
CA PRO A 108 17.31 24.52 -4.18
C PRO A 108 16.98 23.97 -5.59
N ASP A 109 18.00 23.48 -6.32
CA ASP A 109 17.83 22.95 -7.68
C ASP A 109 17.24 21.51 -7.68
N ILE A 110 17.41 20.76 -6.59
CA ILE A 110 16.82 19.43 -6.45
C ILE A 110 15.29 19.56 -6.53
N LYS A 111 14.68 18.81 -7.45
CA LYS A 111 13.22 18.78 -7.60
C LYS A 111 12.58 17.81 -6.63
N VAL A 112 11.75 18.33 -5.74
CA VAL A 112 11.03 17.55 -4.73
C VAL A 112 9.63 17.20 -5.23
N ILE A 113 9.36 15.90 -5.29
CA ILE A 113 8.08 15.33 -5.74
C ILE A 113 7.42 14.64 -4.55
N LEU A 114 6.23 15.04 -4.15
CA LEU A 114 5.43 14.31 -3.17
C LEU A 114 4.34 13.49 -3.86
N GLY A 115 4.16 12.25 -3.40
CA GLY A 115 3.11 11.33 -3.87
C GLY A 115 2.53 10.51 -2.73
N GLY A 116 1.61 9.61 -3.06
CA GLY A 116 0.98 8.71 -2.10
C GLY A 116 -0.44 9.12 -1.69
N PRO A 117 -1.09 8.32 -0.82
CA PRO A 117 -2.52 8.47 -0.51
C PRO A 117 -2.93 9.85 0.03
N HIS A 118 -2.11 10.46 0.89
CA HIS A 118 -2.41 11.80 1.42
C HIS A 118 -2.39 12.85 0.31
N ILE A 119 -1.38 12.79 -0.55
CA ILE A 119 -1.20 13.76 -1.64
C ILE A 119 -2.33 13.69 -2.66
N HIS A 120 -2.90 12.49 -2.87
CA HIS A 120 -4.04 12.34 -3.78
C HIS A 120 -5.22 13.25 -3.42
N PHE A 121 -5.46 13.49 -2.13
CA PHE A 121 -6.58 14.31 -1.65
C PHE A 121 -6.17 15.74 -1.26
N GLU A 122 -4.96 15.93 -0.74
CA GLU A 122 -4.52 17.19 -0.12
C GLU A 122 -3.44 17.93 -0.95
N HIS A 123 -3.32 17.60 -2.23
CA HIS A 123 -2.28 18.15 -3.11
C HIS A 123 -2.29 19.68 -3.21
N GLU A 124 -3.47 20.34 -3.17
CA GLU A 124 -3.58 21.79 -3.23
C GLU A 124 -3.09 22.47 -1.94
N THR A 125 -3.29 21.84 -0.80
CA THR A 125 -2.73 22.29 0.48
C THR A 125 -1.22 22.06 0.52
N VAL A 126 -0.77 20.88 0.11
CA VAL A 126 0.63 20.46 0.19
C VAL A 126 1.51 21.27 -0.75
N ILE A 127 1.06 21.59 -1.98
CA ILE A 127 1.85 22.35 -2.96
C ILE A 127 2.09 23.80 -2.54
N ASN A 128 1.38 24.31 -1.55
CA ASN A 128 1.64 25.63 -0.98
C ASN A 128 2.90 25.67 -0.07
N ASN A 129 3.50 24.53 0.22
CA ASN A 129 4.80 24.47 0.87
C ASN A 129 5.92 24.72 -0.14
N ASP A 130 6.71 25.79 0.06
CA ASP A 130 7.77 26.23 -0.86
C ASP A 130 8.88 25.17 -1.11
N SER A 131 8.93 24.14 -0.28
CA SER A 131 9.89 23.04 -0.44
C SER A 131 9.39 21.92 -1.36
N VAL A 132 8.15 22.01 -1.88
CA VAL A 132 7.53 21.02 -2.75
C VAL A 132 7.38 21.59 -4.15
N ASP A 133 8.07 20.99 -5.14
CA ASP A 133 7.94 21.42 -6.54
C ASP A 133 6.73 20.80 -7.22
N PHE A 134 6.41 19.54 -6.90
CA PHE A 134 5.36 18.76 -7.56
C PHE A 134 4.60 17.85 -6.59
N CYS A 135 3.29 17.77 -6.77
CA CYS A 135 2.44 16.74 -6.18
C CYS A 135 1.97 15.78 -7.28
N VAL A 136 2.16 14.48 -7.08
CA VAL A 136 1.71 13.41 -7.98
C VAL A 136 0.50 12.73 -7.39
N ARG A 137 -0.61 12.69 -8.16
CA ARG A 137 -1.90 12.12 -7.76
C ARG A 137 -2.19 10.81 -8.49
N GLY A 138 -2.90 9.90 -7.82
CA GLY A 138 -3.30 8.60 -8.39
C GLY A 138 -2.13 7.65 -8.62
N GLU A 139 -2.13 6.96 -9.76
CA GLU A 139 -1.07 6.03 -10.16
C GLU A 139 0.19 6.79 -10.56
N GLY A 140 1.25 6.60 -9.76
CA GLY A 140 2.48 7.40 -9.87
C GLY A 140 3.45 6.96 -10.96
N GLU A 141 3.39 5.72 -11.41
CA GLU A 141 4.42 5.10 -12.26
C GLU A 141 4.66 5.90 -13.55
N ILE A 142 3.62 6.01 -14.38
CA ILE A 142 3.70 6.75 -15.66
C ILE A 142 3.78 8.26 -15.42
N THR A 143 3.12 8.75 -14.36
CA THR A 143 3.10 10.19 -14.05
C THR A 143 4.49 10.68 -13.65
N CYS A 144 5.20 9.95 -12.78
CA CYS A 144 6.57 10.30 -12.38
C CYS A 144 7.54 10.25 -13.59
N LEU A 145 7.44 9.21 -14.43
CA LEU A 145 8.26 9.10 -15.62
C LEU A 145 8.07 10.29 -16.57
N ASN A 146 6.80 10.65 -16.86
CA ASN A 146 6.49 11.77 -17.73
C ASN A 146 6.96 13.10 -17.11
N LEU A 147 6.79 13.27 -15.80
CA LEU A 147 7.23 14.48 -15.09
C LEU A 147 8.75 14.64 -15.14
N ILE A 148 9.51 13.60 -14.80
CA ILE A 148 10.98 13.64 -14.82
C ILE A 148 11.48 13.94 -16.24
N ASN A 149 10.95 13.23 -17.24
CA ASN A 149 11.31 13.48 -18.65
C ASN A 149 10.98 14.90 -19.11
N CYS A 150 9.82 15.43 -18.71
CA CYS A 150 9.41 16.78 -19.07
C CYS A 150 10.33 17.84 -18.45
N VAL A 151 10.61 17.73 -17.15
CA VAL A 151 11.49 18.66 -16.43
C VAL A 151 12.91 18.62 -17.02
N THR A 152 13.44 17.42 -17.27
CA THR A 152 14.79 17.23 -17.82
C THR A 152 14.94 17.84 -19.21
N LYS A 153 13.90 17.73 -20.05
CA LYS A 153 13.91 18.23 -21.43
C LYS A 153 13.39 19.66 -21.58
N GLY A 154 12.99 20.31 -20.50
CA GLY A 154 12.39 21.66 -20.54
C GLY A 154 11.03 21.72 -21.25
N GLY A 155 10.23 20.67 -21.12
CA GLY A 155 8.92 20.55 -21.74
C GLY A 155 7.80 21.31 -21.00
N ASP A 156 6.56 21.24 -21.53
CA ASP A 156 5.40 21.88 -20.94
C ASP A 156 4.75 20.99 -19.88
N LEU A 157 4.83 21.41 -18.63
CA LEU A 157 4.24 20.73 -17.48
C LEU A 157 2.70 20.62 -17.55
N THR A 158 2.03 21.52 -18.27
CA THR A 158 0.56 21.49 -18.40
C THR A 158 0.05 20.30 -19.22
N SER A 159 0.93 19.65 -19.96
CA SER A 159 0.61 18.44 -20.72
C SER A 159 0.58 17.16 -19.89
N ILE A 160 0.99 17.20 -18.62
CA ILE A 160 1.16 16.02 -17.78
C ILE A 160 -0.07 15.83 -16.87
N ASN A 161 -0.91 14.86 -17.16
CA ASN A 161 -2.04 14.52 -16.29
C ASN A 161 -1.56 13.97 -14.94
N GLY A 162 -2.31 14.30 -13.87
CA GLY A 162 -2.09 13.78 -12.54
C GLY A 162 -1.04 14.53 -11.71
N ILE A 163 -0.59 15.71 -12.13
CA ILE A 163 0.30 16.56 -11.33
C ILE A 163 -0.38 17.84 -10.85
N THR A 164 0.14 18.37 -9.75
CA THR A 164 -0.12 19.73 -9.26
C THR A 164 1.22 20.41 -9.01
N PHE A 165 1.38 21.63 -9.44
CA PHE A 165 2.63 22.39 -9.32
C PHE A 165 2.36 23.90 -9.24
N LYS A 166 3.38 24.67 -8.88
CA LYS A 166 3.31 26.15 -8.90
C LYS A 166 3.91 26.73 -10.18
N ARG A 167 3.26 27.77 -10.70
CA ARG A 167 3.76 28.64 -11.76
C ARG A 167 3.75 30.08 -11.25
N GLY A 168 4.89 30.55 -10.75
CA GLY A 168 4.92 31.75 -9.93
C GLY A 168 4.11 31.57 -8.67
N ASP A 169 3.19 32.48 -8.38
CA ASP A 169 2.29 32.41 -7.22
C ASP A 169 1.04 31.53 -7.46
N ASP A 170 0.77 31.14 -8.71
CA ASP A 170 -0.42 30.37 -9.07
C ASP A 170 -0.23 28.88 -8.88
N THR A 171 -1.20 28.23 -8.26
CA THR A 171 -1.31 26.78 -8.22
C THR A 171 -1.97 26.25 -9.48
N VAL A 172 -1.26 25.41 -10.22
CA VAL A 172 -1.76 24.75 -11.44
C VAL A 172 -2.10 23.30 -11.10
N VAL A 173 -3.37 22.94 -11.29
CA VAL A 173 -3.89 21.58 -11.11
C VAL A 173 -4.22 21.00 -12.47
N ASN A 174 -3.39 20.09 -12.97
CA ASN A 174 -3.68 19.40 -14.23
C ASN A 174 -4.80 18.37 -14.06
N PRO A 175 -5.51 17.98 -15.12
CA PRO A 175 -6.50 16.91 -15.07
C PRO A 175 -5.92 15.63 -14.47
N ASP A 176 -6.77 14.84 -13.79
CA ASP A 176 -6.35 13.55 -13.29
C ASP A 176 -5.94 12.61 -14.43
N ARG A 177 -4.95 11.78 -14.18
CA ARG A 177 -4.58 10.73 -15.14
C ARG A 177 -5.65 9.63 -15.13
N PRO A 178 -6.15 9.22 -16.29
CA PRO A 178 -6.98 8.03 -16.39
C PRO A 178 -6.25 6.79 -15.85
N PHE A 179 -6.96 5.96 -15.10
CA PHE A 179 -6.39 4.70 -14.61
C PHE A 179 -5.91 3.80 -15.75
N VAL A 180 -4.75 3.20 -15.60
CA VAL A 180 -4.21 2.23 -16.54
C VAL A 180 -5.13 1.01 -16.59
N LYS A 181 -5.63 0.66 -17.77
CA LYS A 181 -6.60 -0.44 -17.92
C LYS A 181 -5.94 -1.80 -17.85
N ASP A 182 -4.81 -1.93 -18.48
CA ASP A 182 -3.98 -3.14 -18.54
C ASP A 182 -2.83 -3.02 -17.55
N LEU A 183 -2.95 -3.69 -16.41
CA LEU A 183 -1.95 -3.63 -15.34
C LEU A 183 -0.66 -4.41 -15.67
N ASP A 184 -0.68 -5.30 -16.68
CA ASP A 184 0.49 -6.05 -17.12
C ASP A 184 1.52 -5.16 -17.82
N THR A 185 1.13 -3.95 -18.19
CA THR A 185 2.03 -2.93 -18.79
C THR A 185 2.94 -2.25 -17.76
N PHE A 186 2.71 -2.44 -16.49
CA PHE A 186 3.62 -1.93 -15.45
C PHE A 186 4.85 -2.83 -15.31
N ALA A 187 6.01 -2.19 -15.16
CA ALA A 187 7.21 -2.86 -14.69
C ALA A 187 6.98 -3.60 -13.37
N PHE A 188 7.67 -4.71 -13.16
CA PHE A 188 7.68 -5.31 -11.83
C PHE A 188 8.34 -4.36 -10.82
N PRO A 189 7.94 -4.42 -9.54
CA PRO A 189 8.57 -3.63 -8.50
C PRO A 189 10.07 -3.90 -8.43
N ALA A 190 10.89 -2.84 -8.33
CA ALA A 190 12.34 -2.94 -8.20
C ALA A 190 12.74 -3.50 -6.82
N ARG A 191 12.50 -4.80 -6.58
CA ARG A 191 12.75 -5.48 -5.30
C ARG A 191 14.22 -5.56 -4.93
N ASN A 192 15.11 -5.48 -5.90
CA ASN A 192 16.55 -5.38 -5.68
C ASN A 192 16.97 -4.14 -4.90
N LEU A 193 16.11 -3.12 -4.84
CA LEU A 193 16.32 -1.91 -4.03
C LEU A 193 15.82 -2.06 -2.59
N PHE A 194 15.08 -3.11 -2.26
CA PHE A 194 14.61 -3.34 -0.89
C PHE A 194 15.74 -3.77 0.03
N HIS A 195 15.67 -3.31 1.26
CA HIS A 195 16.54 -3.77 2.33
C HIS A 195 16.06 -5.15 2.84
N ASN A 196 16.18 -6.18 2.00
CA ASN A 196 15.96 -7.58 2.42
C ASN A 196 17.05 -7.97 3.43
N PRO A 197 16.77 -8.72 4.42
CA PRO A 197 15.69 -9.52 4.96
C PRO A 197 14.97 -8.89 6.18
N ALA A 198 14.84 -7.59 6.23
CA ALA A 198 14.23 -6.89 7.37
C ALA A 198 12.71 -7.07 7.43
N TYR A 199 12.09 -7.46 6.33
CA TYR A 199 10.64 -7.65 6.27
C TYR A 199 10.26 -9.02 6.78
N ARG A 200 9.52 -9.05 7.90
CA ARG A 200 9.05 -10.28 8.54
C ARG A 200 7.59 -10.14 8.88
N GLY A 201 6.80 -11.15 8.54
CA GLY A 201 5.38 -11.17 8.79
C GLY A 201 5.04 -11.76 10.16
N LEU A 202 3.96 -11.31 10.76
CA LEU A 202 3.44 -11.87 12.02
C LEU A 202 3.08 -13.35 11.90
N TRP A 203 2.67 -13.78 10.70
CA TRP A 203 2.20 -15.15 10.42
C TRP A 203 3.27 -16.05 9.80
N THR A 204 4.54 -15.61 9.76
CA THR A 204 5.63 -16.32 9.09
C THR A 204 6.66 -16.89 10.05
N GLU A 205 6.38 -16.91 11.36
CA GLU A 205 7.36 -17.31 12.38
C GLU A 205 8.72 -16.60 12.22
N GLY A 206 8.67 -15.36 11.75
CA GLY A 206 9.85 -14.54 11.53
C GLY A 206 10.56 -14.76 10.18
N GLN A 207 9.99 -15.52 9.26
CA GLN A 207 10.52 -15.65 7.90
C GLN A 207 10.31 -14.36 7.10
N ALA A 208 11.18 -14.15 6.11
CA ALA A 208 11.07 -13.03 5.20
C ALA A 208 9.85 -13.18 4.28
N PHE A 209 9.14 -12.08 4.06
CA PHE A 209 8.01 -12.04 3.12
C PHE A 209 8.22 -11.00 2.02
N SER A 210 7.50 -11.18 0.92
CA SER A 210 7.41 -10.19 -0.14
C SER A 210 5.95 -9.79 -0.39
N PRO A 211 5.65 -8.49 -0.48
CA PRO A 211 4.34 -8.05 -0.91
C PRO A 211 4.17 -8.18 -2.42
N VAL A 212 2.96 -8.49 -2.85
CA VAL A 212 2.54 -8.51 -4.26
C VAL A 212 1.22 -7.75 -4.39
N LEU A 213 1.07 -7.02 -5.48
CA LEU A 213 -0.17 -6.35 -5.86
C LEU A 213 -0.63 -6.90 -7.21
N SER A 214 -1.67 -7.70 -7.20
CA SER A 214 -2.21 -8.36 -8.40
C SER A 214 -3.43 -7.67 -8.99
N THR A 215 -4.09 -6.83 -8.18
CA THR A 215 -5.29 -6.09 -8.56
C THR A 215 -5.25 -4.65 -8.06
N ARG A 216 -6.02 -3.76 -8.67
CA ARG A 216 -6.22 -2.38 -8.20
C ARG A 216 -7.68 -1.98 -8.32
N GLY A 217 -8.21 -1.32 -7.28
CA GLY A 217 -9.56 -0.82 -7.21
C GLY A 217 -10.53 -1.78 -6.52
N CYS A 218 -11.51 -1.20 -5.84
CA CYS A 218 -12.50 -1.92 -5.05
C CYS A 218 -13.93 -1.48 -5.44
N PRO A 219 -14.84 -2.39 -5.79
CA PRO A 219 -16.19 -2.02 -6.23
C PRO A 219 -17.11 -1.55 -5.09
N TYR A 220 -16.71 -1.76 -3.84
CA TYR A 220 -17.53 -1.44 -2.66
C TYR A 220 -17.47 0.04 -2.28
N ARG A 221 -18.36 0.46 -1.35
CA ARG A 221 -18.59 1.87 -0.99
C ARG A 221 -18.43 2.13 0.52
N CYS A 222 -17.62 1.34 1.21
CA CYS A 222 -17.44 1.52 2.65
C CYS A 222 -17.12 2.97 2.99
N ALA A 223 -17.89 3.57 3.90
CA ALA A 223 -17.87 5.02 4.15
C ALA A 223 -16.55 5.52 4.75
N PHE A 224 -15.80 4.66 5.40
CA PHE A 224 -14.50 4.95 6.01
C PHE A 224 -13.30 4.68 5.09
N CYS A 225 -13.51 4.10 3.90
CA CYS A 225 -12.43 3.60 3.06
C CYS A 225 -12.10 4.57 1.92
N ALA A 226 -10.82 4.92 1.79
CA ALA A 226 -10.30 5.76 0.72
C ALA A 226 -9.95 5.00 -0.57
N ALA A 227 -9.74 3.66 -0.50
CA ALA A 227 -9.26 2.86 -1.64
C ALA A 227 -10.06 3.04 -2.94
N PRO A 228 -11.42 3.03 -2.94
CA PRO A 228 -12.20 3.24 -4.17
C PRO A 228 -12.04 4.62 -4.79
N ARG A 229 -11.55 5.60 -4.02
CA ARG A 229 -11.30 6.97 -4.51
C ARG A 229 -9.88 7.15 -5.04
N ILE A 230 -8.92 6.40 -4.49
CA ILE A 230 -7.52 6.40 -4.94
C ILE A 230 -7.35 5.54 -6.20
N TRP A 231 -7.89 4.31 -6.21
CA TRP A 231 -7.68 3.30 -7.25
C TRP A 231 -8.86 3.11 -8.20
N GLY A 232 -9.96 3.82 -7.96
CA GLY A 232 -11.21 3.67 -8.70
C GLY A 232 -12.05 2.48 -8.21
N ARG A 233 -13.29 2.44 -8.72
CA ARG A 233 -14.29 1.42 -8.35
C ARG A 233 -14.31 0.23 -9.30
N LYS A 234 -13.59 0.31 -10.42
CA LYS A 234 -13.41 -0.81 -11.33
C LYS A 234 -12.29 -1.70 -10.80
N HIS A 235 -12.62 -2.93 -10.49
CA HIS A 235 -11.63 -3.93 -10.11
C HIS A 235 -10.83 -4.34 -11.36
N ARG A 236 -9.61 -3.80 -11.49
CA ARG A 236 -8.65 -4.10 -12.56
C ARG A 236 -7.71 -5.19 -12.07
N ARG A 237 -7.34 -6.10 -12.93
CA ARG A 237 -6.50 -7.26 -12.60
C ARG A 237 -5.36 -7.38 -13.59
N ARG A 238 -4.23 -7.84 -13.11
CA ARG A 238 -3.16 -8.39 -13.94
C ARG A 238 -3.61 -9.74 -14.51
N SER A 239 -3.03 -10.17 -15.60
CA SER A 239 -3.20 -11.55 -16.05
C SER A 239 -2.64 -12.53 -15.01
N VAL A 240 -3.15 -13.75 -14.99
CA VAL A 240 -2.63 -14.81 -14.12
C VAL A 240 -1.15 -15.06 -14.42
N GLU A 241 -0.79 -15.10 -15.71
CA GLU A 241 0.58 -15.33 -16.16
C GLU A 241 1.54 -14.25 -15.64
N ASN A 242 1.16 -12.97 -15.75
CA ASN A 242 1.99 -11.86 -15.29
C ASN A 242 2.21 -11.90 -13.76
N VAL A 243 1.19 -12.30 -12.98
CA VAL A 243 1.36 -12.48 -11.52
C VAL A 243 2.25 -13.69 -11.23
N LEU A 244 2.07 -14.81 -11.94
CA LEU A 244 2.89 -15.99 -11.76
C LEU A 244 4.36 -15.75 -12.12
N ASP A 245 4.65 -14.94 -13.15
CA ASP A 245 6.02 -14.55 -13.51
C ASP A 245 6.68 -13.78 -12.37
N GLU A 246 5.95 -12.85 -11.73
CA GLU A 246 6.45 -12.11 -10.57
C GLU A 246 6.65 -13.03 -9.34
N LEU A 247 5.72 -13.96 -9.08
CA LEU A 247 5.87 -14.92 -8.00
C LEU A 247 7.08 -15.83 -8.21
N GLU A 248 7.30 -16.29 -9.44
CA GLU A 248 8.45 -17.12 -9.79
C GLU A 248 9.76 -16.33 -9.63
N GLN A 249 9.80 -15.06 -10.03
CA GLN A 249 10.94 -14.18 -9.77
C GLN A 249 11.23 -14.05 -8.27
N ILE A 250 10.21 -13.76 -7.46
CA ILE A 250 10.35 -13.65 -6.00
C ILE A 250 10.90 -14.96 -5.41
N TYR A 251 10.34 -16.07 -5.84
CA TYR A 251 10.72 -17.39 -5.37
C TYR A 251 12.15 -17.78 -5.74
N ARG A 252 12.56 -17.59 -7.02
CA ARG A 252 13.85 -18.05 -7.55
C ARG A 252 14.99 -17.08 -7.30
N GLU A 253 14.76 -15.78 -7.50
CA GLU A 253 15.82 -14.78 -7.42
C GLU A 253 16.01 -14.23 -6.00
N PHE A 254 14.92 -14.02 -5.25
CA PHE A 254 14.99 -13.45 -3.90
C PHE A 254 14.89 -14.50 -2.78
N GLY A 255 14.59 -15.76 -3.11
CA GLY A 255 14.53 -16.86 -2.13
C GLY A 255 13.40 -16.74 -1.10
N VAL A 256 12.42 -15.87 -1.33
CA VAL A 256 11.28 -15.65 -0.43
C VAL A 256 10.26 -16.77 -0.60
N ARG A 257 9.69 -17.23 0.52
CA ARG A 257 8.71 -18.33 0.57
C ARG A 257 7.36 -17.93 1.15
N TYR A 258 7.19 -16.65 1.49
CA TYR A 258 5.92 -16.13 1.96
C TYR A 258 5.52 -14.88 1.19
N ILE A 259 4.32 -14.89 0.61
CA ILE A 259 3.75 -13.78 -0.14
C ILE A 259 2.59 -13.17 0.66
N ARG A 260 2.61 -11.85 0.79
CA ARG A 260 1.47 -11.08 1.25
C ARG A 260 0.85 -10.34 0.06
N PHE A 261 -0.30 -10.81 -0.41
CA PHE A 261 -1.06 -10.04 -1.39
C PHE A 261 -1.66 -8.80 -0.71
N LEU A 262 -1.26 -7.61 -1.19
CA LEU A 262 -1.71 -6.31 -0.67
C LEU A 262 -2.80 -5.69 -1.54
N ASP A 263 -3.55 -6.52 -2.22
CA ASP A 263 -4.70 -6.09 -3.00
C ASP A 263 -5.78 -5.51 -2.09
N ASP A 264 -6.45 -4.42 -2.50
CA ASP A 264 -7.65 -3.95 -1.79
C ASP A 264 -8.66 -5.11 -1.59
N LEU A 265 -8.71 -6.05 -2.54
CA LEU A 265 -9.53 -7.24 -2.47
C LEU A 265 -9.18 -8.25 -3.59
N LEU A 266 -8.40 -9.26 -3.29
CA LEU A 266 -7.95 -10.29 -4.23
C LEU A 266 -9.10 -11.14 -4.81
N ILE A 267 -10.00 -11.58 -3.93
CA ILE A 267 -10.97 -12.67 -4.18
C ILE A 267 -12.27 -12.23 -4.89
N VAL A 268 -12.32 -11.02 -5.48
CA VAL A 268 -13.53 -10.53 -6.20
C VAL A 268 -13.88 -11.40 -7.40
N ASN A 269 -12.88 -11.91 -8.10
CA ASN A 269 -13.08 -12.78 -9.25
C ASN A 269 -12.65 -14.21 -8.92
N LYS A 270 -13.63 -15.04 -8.52
CA LYS A 270 -13.43 -16.43 -8.13
C LYS A 270 -12.64 -17.23 -9.16
N LYS A 271 -13.03 -17.16 -10.45
CA LYS A 271 -12.36 -17.93 -11.51
C LYS A 271 -10.88 -17.53 -11.63
N TRP A 272 -10.57 -16.24 -11.66
CA TRP A 272 -9.21 -15.74 -11.76
C TRP A 272 -8.36 -16.18 -10.55
N THR A 273 -8.93 -16.14 -9.33
CA THR A 273 -8.22 -16.58 -8.12
C THR A 273 -7.93 -18.09 -8.17
N ILE A 274 -8.89 -18.91 -8.64
CA ILE A 274 -8.69 -20.35 -8.81
C ILE A 274 -7.62 -20.62 -9.88
N ASP A 275 -7.66 -19.91 -11.00
CA ASP A 275 -6.67 -20.05 -12.08
C ASP A 275 -5.25 -19.69 -11.56
N LEU A 276 -5.11 -18.63 -10.73
CA LEU A 276 -3.86 -18.28 -10.07
C LEU A 276 -3.37 -19.40 -9.15
N CYS A 277 -4.24 -19.94 -8.29
CA CYS A 277 -3.89 -21.04 -7.39
C CYS A 277 -3.39 -22.29 -8.14
N ARG A 278 -4.03 -22.64 -9.25
CA ARG A 278 -3.62 -23.77 -10.09
C ARG A 278 -2.29 -23.51 -10.79
N GLY A 279 -2.13 -22.30 -11.33
CA GLY A 279 -0.88 -21.90 -11.97
C GLY A 279 0.33 -21.90 -11.02
N MET A 280 0.14 -21.60 -9.73
CA MET A 280 1.21 -21.72 -8.73
C MET A 280 1.72 -23.16 -8.63
N ALA A 281 0.82 -24.15 -8.56
CA ALA A 281 1.19 -25.58 -8.52
C ALA A 281 1.83 -26.02 -9.86
N GLU A 282 1.30 -25.62 -11.00
CA GLU A 282 1.84 -25.96 -12.32
C GLU A 282 3.26 -25.42 -12.55
N ARG A 283 3.63 -24.30 -11.90
CA ARG A 283 4.98 -23.72 -11.95
C ARG A 283 5.92 -24.24 -10.85
N GLY A 284 5.50 -25.20 -10.04
CA GLY A 284 6.31 -25.80 -8.97
C GLY A 284 6.60 -24.83 -7.83
N LEU A 285 5.64 -23.97 -7.48
CA LEU A 285 5.69 -23.07 -6.34
C LEU A 285 5.00 -23.68 -5.10
N ASP A 286 5.15 -25.00 -4.93
CA ASP A 286 4.40 -25.80 -3.95
C ASP A 286 4.76 -25.50 -2.48
N ASP A 287 5.92 -24.93 -2.20
CA ASP A 287 6.34 -24.49 -0.87
C ASP A 287 6.18 -22.99 -0.63
N LEU A 288 5.58 -22.26 -1.61
CA LEU A 288 5.24 -20.87 -1.47
C LEU A 288 3.95 -20.74 -0.65
N THR A 289 4.04 -20.17 0.54
CA THR A 289 2.87 -19.85 1.37
C THR A 289 2.41 -18.43 1.12
N TRP A 290 1.13 -18.13 1.32
CA TRP A 290 0.63 -16.79 1.07
C TRP A 290 -0.60 -16.43 1.90
N ALA A 291 -0.84 -15.12 1.98
CA ALA A 291 -1.98 -14.53 2.66
C ALA A 291 -2.56 -13.38 1.83
N CYS A 292 -3.86 -13.10 2.03
CA CYS A 292 -4.56 -12.02 1.35
C CYS A 292 -5.62 -11.37 2.23
N ASP A 293 -6.10 -10.19 1.80
CA ASP A 293 -7.29 -9.59 2.37
C ASP A 293 -8.55 -10.14 1.71
N GLY A 294 -9.55 -10.42 2.53
CA GLY A 294 -10.83 -10.96 2.13
C GLY A 294 -12.01 -10.08 2.57
N ARG A 295 -13.14 -10.30 1.93
CA ARG A 295 -14.41 -9.68 2.32
C ARG A 295 -15.45 -10.76 2.63
N VAL A 296 -16.17 -10.57 3.71
CA VAL A 296 -17.31 -11.38 4.10
C VAL A 296 -18.29 -11.51 2.93
N GLY A 297 -18.74 -12.75 2.69
CA GLY A 297 -19.70 -13.10 1.64
C GLY A 297 -19.11 -13.30 0.23
N LEU A 298 -17.79 -13.19 0.03
CA LEU A 298 -17.16 -13.45 -1.27
C LEU A 298 -16.52 -14.84 -1.39
N VAL A 299 -16.31 -15.53 -0.29
CA VAL A 299 -15.71 -16.86 -0.30
C VAL A 299 -16.79 -17.95 -0.52
N SER A 300 -16.36 -19.08 -1.04
CA SER A 300 -17.13 -20.31 -1.13
C SER A 300 -16.21 -21.49 -0.80
N GLU A 301 -16.80 -22.59 -0.40
CA GLU A 301 -16.02 -23.79 -0.05
C GLU A 301 -15.08 -24.24 -1.18
N GLU A 302 -15.56 -24.20 -2.44
CA GLU A 302 -14.74 -24.53 -3.61
C GLU A 302 -13.52 -23.59 -3.74
N LEU A 303 -13.73 -22.26 -3.63
CA LEU A 303 -12.65 -21.28 -3.71
C LEU A 303 -11.64 -21.49 -2.60
N LEU A 304 -12.11 -21.64 -1.35
CA LEU A 304 -11.24 -21.84 -0.20
C LEU A 304 -10.44 -23.15 -0.31
N LYS A 305 -11.03 -24.23 -0.82
CA LYS A 305 -10.32 -25.49 -1.06
C LYS A 305 -9.19 -25.34 -2.08
N GLU A 306 -9.42 -24.60 -3.17
CA GLU A 306 -8.37 -24.34 -4.15
C GLU A 306 -7.27 -23.41 -3.58
N MET A 307 -7.66 -22.38 -2.81
CA MET A 307 -6.71 -21.54 -2.09
C MET A 307 -5.88 -22.32 -1.08
N LYS A 308 -6.50 -23.22 -0.31
CA LYS A 308 -5.80 -24.11 0.65
C LYS A 308 -4.80 -25.04 -0.03
N LYS A 309 -5.18 -25.65 -1.16
CA LYS A 309 -4.29 -26.49 -1.97
C LYS A 309 -3.07 -25.72 -2.48
N ALA A 310 -3.23 -24.43 -2.75
CA ALA A 310 -2.15 -23.53 -3.16
C ALA A 310 -1.44 -22.87 -1.98
N ASN A 311 -1.54 -23.44 -0.77
CA ASN A 311 -0.90 -22.94 0.45
C ASN A 311 -1.30 -21.52 0.89
N CYS A 312 -2.54 -21.10 0.67
CA CYS A 312 -3.10 -19.99 1.41
C CYS A 312 -3.15 -20.34 2.90
N ILE A 313 -2.43 -19.61 3.73
CA ILE A 313 -2.34 -19.91 5.16
C ILE A 313 -3.27 -19.05 6.00
N VAL A 314 -3.54 -17.82 5.59
CA VAL A 314 -4.43 -16.90 6.32
C VAL A 314 -5.18 -15.95 5.40
N ILE A 315 -6.45 -15.68 5.74
CA ILE A 315 -7.25 -14.63 5.11
C ILE A 315 -7.60 -13.59 6.18
N PHE A 316 -7.34 -12.32 5.87
CA PHE A 316 -7.65 -11.18 6.72
C PHE A 316 -9.01 -10.60 6.31
N TYR A 317 -10.01 -10.74 7.15
CA TYR A 317 -11.37 -10.29 6.89
C TYR A 317 -11.67 -8.95 7.53
N GLY A 318 -12.08 -7.95 6.72
CA GLY A 318 -12.64 -6.70 7.23
C GLY A 318 -14.06 -6.92 7.73
N ILE A 319 -14.24 -7.30 9.00
CA ILE A 319 -15.53 -7.49 9.67
C ILE A 319 -16.07 -6.13 10.15
N GLU A 320 -15.21 -5.35 10.74
CA GLU A 320 -15.33 -3.98 11.24
C GLU A 320 -16.20 -3.85 12.49
N PHE A 321 -17.49 -4.21 12.45
CA PHE A 321 -18.43 -3.99 13.56
C PHE A 321 -19.31 -5.22 13.84
N GLY A 322 -19.67 -5.42 15.10
CA GLY A 322 -20.59 -6.49 15.54
C GLY A 322 -22.04 -6.07 15.61
N ASN A 323 -22.38 -4.86 15.22
CA ASN A 323 -23.75 -4.35 15.23
C ASN A 323 -24.23 -4.04 13.80
N GLN A 324 -25.38 -4.62 13.41
CA GLN A 324 -25.89 -4.49 12.04
C GLN A 324 -26.18 -3.06 11.63
N ARG A 325 -26.74 -2.24 12.55
CA ARG A 325 -26.99 -0.83 12.27
C ARG A 325 -25.71 -0.07 11.90
N ILE A 326 -24.61 -0.35 12.59
CA ILE A 326 -23.32 0.29 12.29
C ILE A 326 -22.75 -0.22 10.96
N LEU A 327 -22.86 -1.53 10.66
CA LEU A 327 -22.47 -2.10 9.37
C LEU A 327 -23.24 -1.46 8.21
N ASP A 328 -24.53 -1.22 8.39
CA ASP A 328 -25.39 -0.57 7.37
C ASP A 328 -24.99 0.91 7.17
N LEU A 329 -24.76 1.63 8.26
CA LEU A 329 -24.32 3.03 8.21
C LEU A 329 -22.96 3.20 7.50
N CYS A 330 -22.02 2.29 7.74
CA CYS A 330 -20.72 2.32 7.06
C CYS A 330 -20.72 1.63 5.68
N GLN A 331 -21.89 1.20 5.20
CA GLN A 331 -22.12 0.61 3.87
C GLN A 331 -21.28 -0.66 3.61
N LYS A 332 -21.12 -1.52 4.62
CA LYS A 332 -20.43 -2.81 4.44
C LYS A 332 -21.22 -3.77 3.55
N GLY A 333 -22.55 -3.77 3.62
CA GLY A 333 -23.42 -4.53 2.71
C GLY A 333 -23.35 -6.04 2.89
N PHE A 334 -23.16 -6.51 4.13
CA PHE A 334 -23.32 -7.90 4.57
C PHE A 334 -23.92 -7.95 5.97
N SER A 335 -24.44 -9.10 6.37
CA SER A 335 -25.04 -9.32 7.69
C SER A 335 -24.08 -10.00 8.66
N ILE A 336 -24.43 -9.93 9.96
CA ILE A 336 -23.67 -10.62 11.02
C ILE A 336 -23.71 -12.15 10.81
N GLU A 337 -24.81 -12.69 10.30
CA GLU A 337 -24.93 -14.11 9.95
C GLU A 337 -23.94 -14.50 8.86
N GLN A 338 -23.80 -13.68 7.81
CA GLN A 338 -22.79 -13.90 6.76
C GLN A 338 -21.36 -13.83 7.29
N VAL A 339 -21.09 -13.04 8.35
CA VAL A 339 -19.79 -13.04 9.04
C VAL A 339 -19.53 -14.42 9.64
N ARG A 340 -20.50 -14.96 10.41
CA ARG A 340 -20.38 -16.29 11.04
C ARG A 340 -20.15 -17.38 9.99
N GLU A 341 -20.97 -17.42 8.96
CA GLU A 341 -20.85 -18.38 7.85
C GLU A 341 -19.49 -18.31 7.15
N THR A 342 -18.97 -17.09 6.93
CA THR A 342 -17.68 -16.86 6.28
C THR A 342 -16.52 -17.40 7.13
N ILE A 343 -16.53 -17.15 8.44
CA ILE A 343 -15.49 -17.61 9.34
C ILE A 343 -15.56 -19.13 9.51
N ASP A 344 -16.75 -19.69 9.71
CA ASP A 344 -16.99 -21.13 9.86
C ASP A 344 -16.50 -21.95 8.66
N ILE A 345 -16.87 -21.55 7.44
CA ILE A 345 -16.42 -22.24 6.22
C ILE A 345 -14.90 -22.09 6.00
N THR A 346 -14.29 -20.96 6.37
CA THR A 346 -12.86 -20.74 6.26
C THR A 346 -12.09 -21.65 7.22
N SER A 347 -12.54 -21.73 8.47
CA SER A 347 -12.00 -22.61 9.51
C SER A 347 -12.19 -24.09 9.14
N THR A 348 -13.36 -24.48 8.66
CA THR A 348 -13.67 -25.85 8.23
C THR A 348 -12.72 -26.34 7.13
N VAL A 349 -12.34 -25.47 6.19
CA VAL A 349 -11.37 -25.80 5.12
C VAL A 349 -9.93 -25.82 5.64
N GLY A 350 -9.68 -25.31 6.84
CA GLY A 350 -8.36 -25.27 7.48
C GLY A 350 -7.47 -24.14 7.00
N ILE A 351 -8.04 -23.00 6.61
CA ILE A 351 -7.32 -21.74 6.41
C ILE A 351 -7.53 -20.89 7.66
N SER A 352 -6.45 -20.35 8.21
CA SER A 352 -6.55 -19.43 9.34
C SER A 352 -7.25 -18.14 8.95
N SER A 353 -7.96 -17.54 9.90
CA SER A 353 -8.66 -16.27 9.69
C SER A 353 -8.28 -15.22 10.72
N TYR A 354 -8.10 -13.99 10.25
CA TYR A 354 -7.90 -12.82 11.08
C TYR A 354 -9.05 -11.83 10.86
N GLY A 355 -9.71 -11.39 11.93
CA GLY A 355 -10.78 -10.40 11.86
C GLY A 355 -10.28 -8.99 12.18
N TYR A 356 -10.42 -8.06 11.23
CA TYR A 356 -10.27 -6.63 11.53
C TYR A 356 -11.58 -6.10 12.09
N PHE A 357 -11.51 -5.44 13.25
CA PHE A 357 -12.59 -4.76 13.90
C PHE A 357 -12.26 -3.29 14.14
N MET A 358 -13.27 -2.45 14.18
CA MET A 358 -13.15 -1.02 14.47
C MET A 358 -14.08 -0.60 15.59
N MET A 359 -13.74 0.51 16.25
CA MET A 359 -14.53 1.16 17.29
C MET A 359 -14.48 2.67 17.09
N GLY A 360 -15.53 3.39 17.51
CA GLY A 360 -15.61 4.84 17.46
C GLY A 360 -16.21 5.38 16.16
N TYR A 361 -16.97 4.57 15.42
CA TYR A 361 -17.75 5.08 14.28
C TYR A 361 -18.82 6.08 14.77
N PRO A 362 -19.11 7.15 14.00
CA PRO A 362 -20.16 8.10 14.39
C PRO A 362 -21.48 7.39 14.74
N THR A 363 -22.10 7.78 15.86
CA THR A 363 -23.31 7.17 16.41
C THR A 363 -23.15 5.81 17.11
N GLU A 364 -21.94 5.29 17.27
CA GLU A 364 -21.73 4.17 18.20
C GLU A 364 -22.06 4.57 19.65
N THR A 365 -22.55 3.59 20.39
CA THR A 365 -22.78 3.65 21.82
C THR A 365 -21.96 2.57 22.52
N ILE A 366 -21.94 2.57 23.84
CA ILE A 366 -21.25 1.51 24.60
C ILE A 366 -21.81 0.13 24.21
N GLU A 367 -23.14 0.03 24.07
CA GLU A 367 -23.82 -1.23 23.72
C GLU A 367 -23.37 -1.73 22.31
N THR A 368 -23.22 -0.84 21.30
CA THR A 368 -22.78 -1.26 19.96
C THR A 368 -21.30 -1.64 19.93
N VAL A 369 -20.47 -1.05 20.78
CA VAL A 369 -19.08 -1.46 20.99
C VAL A 369 -19.03 -2.82 21.69
N GLU A 370 -19.86 -3.05 22.70
CA GLU A 370 -19.99 -4.36 23.35
C GLU A 370 -20.46 -5.45 22.37
N ASP A 371 -21.41 -5.14 21.46
CA ASP A 371 -21.81 -6.05 20.37
C ASP A 371 -20.61 -6.45 19.52
N THR A 372 -19.73 -5.51 19.19
CA THR A 372 -18.52 -5.77 18.39
C THR A 372 -17.53 -6.68 19.14
N ILE A 373 -17.30 -6.43 20.43
CA ILE A 373 -16.44 -7.27 21.26
C ILE A 373 -17.05 -8.68 21.41
N ASN A 374 -18.37 -8.76 21.63
CA ASN A 374 -19.06 -10.03 21.81
C ASN A 374 -19.07 -10.85 20.52
N LEU A 375 -19.25 -10.21 19.34
CA LEU A 375 -19.11 -10.91 18.06
C LEU A 375 -17.70 -11.48 17.89
N ALA A 376 -16.65 -10.72 18.18
CA ALA A 376 -15.28 -11.21 18.06
C ALA A 376 -15.02 -12.44 18.97
N LYS A 377 -15.54 -12.41 20.21
CA LYS A 377 -15.48 -13.56 21.13
C LYS A 377 -16.27 -14.77 20.61
N ASP A 378 -17.48 -14.56 20.13
CA ASP A 378 -18.34 -15.59 19.56
C ASP A 378 -17.68 -16.28 18.36
N LEU A 379 -17.10 -15.49 17.45
CA LEU A 379 -16.38 -16.00 16.30
C LEU A 379 -15.16 -16.85 16.69
N GLY A 380 -14.41 -16.45 17.72
CA GLY A 380 -13.26 -17.21 18.20
C GLY A 380 -13.68 -18.51 18.91
N LEU A 381 -14.73 -18.48 19.73
CA LEU A 381 -15.15 -19.63 20.53
C LEU A 381 -15.95 -20.67 19.74
N ASN A 382 -16.76 -20.23 18.78
CA ASN A 382 -17.78 -21.06 18.15
C ASN A 382 -17.58 -21.27 16.64
N TYR A 383 -16.80 -20.40 15.95
CA TYR A 383 -16.68 -20.41 14.49
C TYR A 383 -15.23 -20.55 14.00
N GLY A 384 -14.23 -20.55 14.90
CA GLY A 384 -12.83 -20.78 14.57
C GLY A 384 -12.11 -19.56 13.99
N LEU A 385 -12.45 -18.34 14.42
CA LEU A 385 -11.63 -17.15 14.16
C LEU A 385 -10.35 -17.25 14.99
N ASP A 386 -9.20 -17.31 14.32
CA ASP A 386 -7.92 -17.53 15.01
C ASP A 386 -7.41 -16.28 15.75
N SER A 387 -7.68 -15.10 15.19
CA SER A 387 -7.21 -13.85 15.79
C SER A 387 -8.08 -12.66 15.40
N ALA A 388 -8.07 -11.62 16.25
CA ALA A 388 -8.82 -10.40 16.02
C ALA A 388 -7.98 -9.16 16.36
N GLY A 389 -7.98 -8.17 15.48
CA GLY A 389 -7.37 -6.86 15.71
C GLY A 389 -8.41 -5.77 15.78
N PHE A 390 -8.25 -4.86 16.75
CA PHE A 390 -9.15 -3.73 16.95
C PHE A 390 -8.43 -2.42 16.70
N SER A 391 -9.07 -1.51 15.97
CA SER A 391 -8.58 -0.18 15.69
C SER A 391 -9.63 0.89 15.98
N ILE A 392 -9.18 2.09 16.24
CA ILE A 392 -10.07 3.24 16.36
C ILE A 392 -10.36 3.80 14.97
N VAL A 393 -11.64 4.06 14.69
CA VAL A 393 -12.05 4.69 13.44
C VAL A 393 -11.38 6.05 13.32
N THR A 394 -10.62 6.22 12.26
CA THR A 394 -9.92 7.47 11.96
C THR A 394 -10.44 8.01 10.63
N PRO A 395 -11.04 9.21 10.59
CA PRO A 395 -11.43 9.82 9.33
C PRO A 395 -10.18 10.21 8.54
N PHE A 396 -10.05 9.65 7.34
CA PHE A 396 -8.97 10.00 6.41
C PHE A 396 -9.46 10.96 5.34
N PRO A 397 -8.60 11.84 4.81
CA PRO A 397 -8.93 12.69 3.69
C PRO A 397 -9.54 11.89 2.54
N GLY A 398 -10.57 12.47 1.91
CA GLY A 398 -11.26 11.85 0.79
C GLY A 398 -12.27 10.76 1.16
N THR A 399 -12.45 10.37 2.41
CA THR A 399 -13.52 9.46 2.81
C THR A 399 -14.85 10.19 3.01
N PRO A 400 -16.01 9.50 2.91
CA PRO A 400 -17.30 10.09 3.29
C PRO A 400 -17.45 10.37 4.80
N LEU A 401 -16.63 9.72 5.62
CA LEU A 401 -16.62 9.86 7.07
C LEU A 401 -16.08 11.20 7.54
#